data_7c26b11ce856c1b0507bdb2842bdce90
#
_entry.id   7c26b11ce856c1b0507bdb2842bdce90
#
_cell.length_a   1.000
_cell.length_b   1.000
_cell.length_c   1.000
_cell.angle_alpha   90.00
_cell.angle_beta   90.00
_cell.angle_gamma   90.00
#
_symmetry.space_group_name_H-M   'P 1'
#
loop_
_entity.id
_entity.type
_entity.pdbx_description
1 polymer ?
#
loop_
_entity_poly.entity_id
_entity_poly.type
_entity_poly.pdbx_seq_one_letter_code
_entity_poly.pdbx_strand_id
1 'polypeptide(L)'
;MSIMSSKFLSELIGTTFLVMTVVGSGIMASNLSNETSIILLANTIATGAGLTALIWTFIKISGAHFNPCVSLVMFLRKDISLFELCNFIPAQFIGGFIGVMLANLMFDLNAFQLSQNSRTGINIFLSESIATFGLLMIILGTLRLNSDLVAPSVGLYISAGYWFTSSTSFANPAVTFARIFTDTFTGIFYLDAACFIVFQILGAIFAFKVFKSLEN
;
A
#
# COMPACT_ATOMS: atom_id res chain seq x y z
N MET A 1 -4.57 16.90 -22.01
CA MET A 1 -4.59 16.64 -20.56
C MET A 1 -3.34 17.29 -19.95
N SER A 2 -3.44 18.04 -18.84
CA SER A 2 -2.25 18.63 -18.23
C SER A 2 -1.37 17.54 -17.60
N ILE A 3 -0.06 17.78 -17.46
CA ILE A 3 0.88 16.84 -16.82
C ILE A 3 0.40 16.47 -15.40
N MET A 4 -0.12 17.43 -14.65
CA MET A 4 -0.65 17.19 -13.31
C MET A 4 -1.90 16.30 -13.32
N SER A 5 -2.80 16.51 -14.30
CA SER A 5 -3.97 15.64 -14.49
C SER A 5 -3.57 14.19 -14.78
N SER A 6 -2.49 13.99 -15.56
CA SER A 6 -1.96 12.64 -15.85
C SER A 6 -1.37 11.98 -14.61
N LYS A 7 -0.63 12.73 -13.78
CA LYS A 7 -0.06 12.21 -12.52
C LYS A 7 -1.15 11.85 -11.51
N PHE A 8 -2.15 12.73 -11.33
CA PHE A 8 -3.31 12.46 -10.48
C PHE A 8 -4.04 11.18 -10.91
N LEU A 9 -4.34 11.06 -12.20
CA LEU A 9 -5.03 9.89 -12.75
C LEU A 9 -4.20 8.61 -12.60
N SER A 10 -2.89 8.71 -12.76
CA SER A 10 -1.96 7.59 -12.54
C SER A 10 -2.01 7.09 -11.09
N GLU A 11 -1.93 7.99 -10.11
CA GLU A 11 -2.02 7.62 -8.69
C GLU A 11 -3.40 7.05 -8.33
N LEU A 12 -4.47 7.64 -8.88
CA LEU A 12 -5.85 7.17 -8.67
C LEU A 12 -6.03 5.76 -9.23
N ILE A 13 -5.71 5.55 -10.51
CA ILE A 13 -5.87 4.24 -11.16
C ILE A 13 -4.97 3.19 -10.52
N GLY A 14 -3.69 3.53 -10.30
CA GLY A 14 -2.73 2.61 -9.69
C GLY A 14 -3.16 2.16 -8.30
N THR A 15 -3.64 3.08 -7.45
CA THR A 15 -4.13 2.71 -6.12
C THR A 15 -5.46 1.94 -6.19
N THR A 16 -6.34 2.26 -7.16
CA THR A 16 -7.56 1.49 -7.40
C THR A 16 -7.24 0.02 -7.68
N PHE A 17 -6.37 -0.23 -8.66
CA PHE A 17 -5.99 -1.60 -9.02
C PHE A 17 -5.17 -2.29 -7.93
N LEU A 18 -4.34 -1.57 -7.20
CA LEU A 18 -3.62 -2.12 -6.04
C LEU A 18 -4.60 -2.66 -4.99
N VAL A 19 -5.58 -1.84 -4.58
CA VAL A 19 -6.57 -2.26 -3.57
C VAL A 19 -7.46 -3.38 -4.10
N MET A 20 -7.89 -3.32 -5.38
CA MET A 20 -8.61 -4.43 -6.02
C MET A 20 -7.81 -5.73 -5.98
N THR A 21 -6.51 -5.66 -6.25
CA THR A 21 -5.62 -6.84 -6.20
C THR A 21 -5.54 -7.40 -4.78
N VAL A 22 -5.31 -6.56 -3.78
CA VAL A 22 -5.20 -6.99 -2.37
C VAL A 22 -6.53 -7.59 -1.88
N VAL A 23 -7.63 -6.89 -2.07
CA VAL A 23 -8.93 -7.32 -1.55
C VAL A 23 -9.48 -8.49 -2.36
N GLY A 24 -9.48 -8.38 -3.67
CA GLY A 24 -10.02 -9.41 -4.57
C GLY A 24 -9.28 -10.74 -4.46
N SER A 25 -7.94 -10.72 -4.40
CA SER A 25 -7.18 -11.97 -4.24
C SER A 25 -7.40 -12.62 -2.86
N GLY A 26 -7.60 -11.81 -1.81
CA GLY A 26 -7.98 -12.33 -0.50
C GLY A 26 -9.35 -13.00 -0.50
N ILE A 27 -10.36 -12.39 -1.14
CA ILE A 27 -11.70 -12.98 -1.28
C ILE A 27 -11.63 -14.27 -2.10
N MET A 28 -10.97 -14.23 -3.28
CA MET A 28 -10.82 -15.41 -4.13
C MET A 28 -10.15 -16.57 -3.39
N ALA A 29 -9.06 -16.29 -2.68
CA ALA A 29 -8.35 -17.32 -1.93
C ALA A 29 -9.22 -17.91 -0.79
N SER A 30 -10.00 -17.07 -0.10
CA SER A 30 -10.93 -17.52 0.93
C SER A 30 -12.12 -18.35 0.37
N ASN A 31 -12.51 -18.10 -0.89
CA ASN A 31 -13.53 -18.90 -1.57
C ASN A 31 -13.00 -20.28 -2.01
N LEU A 32 -11.69 -20.40 -2.21
CA LEU A 32 -11.05 -21.63 -2.70
C LEU A 32 -10.42 -22.49 -1.60
N SER A 33 -10.15 -21.92 -0.43
CA SER A 33 -9.48 -22.62 0.67
C SER A 33 -9.95 -22.10 2.03
N ASN A 34 -10.01 -23.00 3.00
CA ASN A 34 -10.24 -22.67 4.42
C ASN A 34 -8.91 -22.57 5.20
N GLU A 35 -7.78 -22.90 4.59
CA GLU A 35 -6.46 -22.86 5.22
C GLU A 35 -5.90 -21.43 5.17
N THR A 36 -5.80 -20.77 6.31
CA THR A 36 -5.32 -19.38 6.42
C THR A 36 -3.95 -19.18 5.78
N SER A 37 -3.06 -20.16 5.88
CA SER A 37 -1.72 -20.09 5.27
C SER A 37 -1.79 -20.08 3.73
N ILE A 38 -2.68 -20.85 3.14
CA ILE A 38 -2.90 -20.88 1.68
C ILE A 38 -3.53 -19.57 1.22
N ILE A 39 -4.52 -19.06 1.97
CA ILE A 39 -5.17 -17.77 1.68
C ILE A 39 -4.12 -16.65 1.70
N LEU A 40 -3.28 -16.61 2.74
CA LEU A 40 -2.22 -15.62 2.85
C LEU A 40 -1.19 -15.75 1.72
N LEU A 41 -0.79 -16.97 1.36
CA LEU A 41 0.18 -17.21 0.29
C LEU A 41 -0.34 -16.73 -1.07
N ALA A 42 -1.58 -17.08 -1.42
CA ALA A 42 -2.20 -16.64 -2.66
C ALA A 42 -2.33 -15.11 -2.72
N ASN A 43 -2.78 -14.48 -1.62
CA ASN A 43 -2.87 -13.03 -1.48
C ASN A 43 -1.49 -12.36 -1.61
N THR A 44 -0.45 -12.94 -1.00
CA THR A 44 0.94 -12.47 -1.09
C THR A 44 1.44 -12.45 -2.53
N ILE A 45 1.28 -13.56 -3.26
CA ILE A 45 1.75 -13.69 -4.65
C ILE A 45 1.01 -12.69 -5.56
N ALA A 46 -0.31 -12.62 -5.45
CA ALA A 46 -1.11 -11.70 -6.24
C ALA A 46 -0.74 -10.24 -5.97
N THR A 47 -0.59 -9.87 -4.70
CA THR A 47 -0.23 -8.50 -4.32
C THR A 47 1.16 -8.10 -4.82
N GLY A 48 2.17 -8.95 -4.61
CA GLY A 48 3.54 -8.66 -5.06
C GLY A 48 3.64 -8.55 -6.57
N ALA A 49 3.01 -9.47 -7.32
CA ALA A 49 2.99 -9.45 -8.77
C ALA A 49 2.20 -8.23 -9.32
N GLY A 50 1.01 -7.97 -8.77
CA GLY A 50 0.17 -6.84 -9.17
C GLY A 50 0.87 -5.51 -8.91
N LEU A 51 1.46 -5.33 -7.73
CA LEU A 51 2.19 -4.12 -7.37
C LEU A 51 3.41 -3.90 -8.28
N THR A 52 4.16 -4.95 -8.59
CA THR A 52 5.28 -4.88 -9.54
C THR A 52 4.80 -4.38 -10.91
N ALA A 53 3.73 -4.97 -11.46
CA ALA A 53 3.19 -4.59 -12.76
C ALA A 53 2.69 -3.13 -12.76
N LEU A 54 1.97 -2.71 -11.70
CA LEU A 54 1.45 -1.35 -11.57
C LEU A 54 2.58 -0.32 -11.49
N ILE A 55 3.62 -0.59 -10.70
CA ILE A 55 4.77 0.32 -10.59
C ILE A 55 5.47 0.43 -11.97
N TRP A 56 5.74 -0.66 -12.65
CA TRP A 56 6.33 -0.61 -14.01
C TRP A 56 5.50 0.21 -14.99
N THR A 57 4.17 0.08 -14.91
CA THR A 57 3.26 0.82 -15.80
C THR A 57 3.30 2.32 -15.56
N PHE A 58 3.36 2.75 -14.32
CA PHE A 58 3.11 4.15 -13.94
C PHE A 58 4.34 4.92 -13.46
N ILE A 59 5.48 4.27 -13.21
CA ILE A 59 6.66 4.90 -12.62
C ILE A 59 7.17 6.11 -13.44
N LYS A 60 7.11 6.04 -14.77
CA LYS A 60 7.53 7.14 -15.65
C LYS A 60 6.49 8.28 -15.74
N ILE A 61 5.28 8.11 -15.18
CA ILE A 61 4.20 9.10 -15.23
C ILE A 61 4.11 9.89 -13.93
N SER A 62 3.91 9.22 -12.80
CA SER A 62 3.76 9.85 -11.47
C SER A 62 4.87 9.53 -10.49
N GLY A 63 5.73 8.57 -10.80
CA GLY A 63 6.60 7.91 -9.83
C GLY A 63 5.97 6.67 -9.21
N ALA A 64 4.69 6.40 -9.51
CA ALA A 64 3.93 5.24 -9.03
C ALA A 64 4.00 5.08 -7.50
N HIS A 65 3.67 6.14 -6.77
CA HIS A 65 3.73 6.11 -5.31
C HIS A 65 2.65 5.20 -4.72
N PHE A 66 1.38 5.38 -5.12
CA PHE A 66 0.20 4.63 -4.66
C PHE A 66 0.09 4.51 -3.14
N ASN A 67 0.82 5.37 -2.41
CA ASN A 67 1.01 5.27 -0.98
C ASN A 67 1.31 6.65 -0.38
N PRO A 68 0.49 7.17 0.56
CA PRO A 68 0.72 8.45 1.22
C PRO A 68 2.07 8.55 1.94
N CYS A 69 2.57 7.45 2.54
CA CYS A 69 3.88 7.44 3.20
C CYS A 69 5.03 7.61 2.20
N VAL A 70 4.93 6.99 1.02
CA VAL A 70 5.89 7.18 -0.07
C VAL A 70 5.86 8.63 -0.55
N SER A 71 4.66 9.17 -0.83
CA SER A 71 4.49 10.55 -1.28
C SER A 71 5.04 11.55 -0.26
N LEU A 72 4.80 11.32 1.04
CA LEU A 72 5.33 12.14 2.11
C LEU A 72 6.86 12.16 2.13
N VAL A 73 7.50 11.00 2.01
CA VAL A 73 8.97 10.92 2.04
C VAL A 73 9.58 11.55 0.79
N MET A 74 9.01 11.35 -0.39
CA MET A 74 9.47 12.02 -1.62
C MET A 74 9.33 13.55 -1.52
N PHE A 75 8.27 14.05 -0.87
CA PHE A 75 8.15 15.47 -0.56
C PHE A 75 9.23 15.97 0.42
N LEU A 76 9.48 15.25 1.50
CA LEU A 76 10.52 15.61 2.49
C LEU A 76 11.93 15.60 1.87
N ARG A 77 12.16 14.77 0.87
CA ARG A 77 13.38 14.74 0.04
C ARG A 77 13.43 15.84 -1.01
N LYS A 78 12.33 16.54 -1.26
CA LYS A 78 12.13 17.54 -2.33
C LYS A 78 12.11 16.93 -3.74
N ASP A 79 11.82 15.65 -3.88
CA ASP A 79 11.67 14.97 -5.17
C ASP A 79 10.31 15.30 -5.81
N ILE A 80 9.30 15.68 -5.01
CA ILE A 80 8.03 16.22 -5.47
C ILE A 80 7.69 17.53 -4.75
N SER A 81 6.88 18.37 -5.40
CA SER A 81 6.40 19.64 -4.84
C SER A 81 5.24 19.40 -3.84
N LEU A 82 4.97 20.42 -2.99
CA LEU A 82 3.77 20.41 -2.13
C LEU A 82 2.48 20.28 -2.94
N PHE A 83 2.43 20.91 -4.13
CA PHE A 83 1.27 20.81 -5.01
C PHE A 83 1.05 19.36 -5.50
N GLU A 84 2.11 18.63 -5.84
CA GLU A 84 2.02 17.21 -6.19
C GLU A 84 1.58 16.37 -5.00
N LEU A 85 2.14 16.59 -3.81
CA LEU A 85 1.73 15.89 -2.59
C LEU A 85 0.24 16.06 -2.33
N CYS A 86 -0.27 17.32 -2.41
CA CYS A 86 -1.68 17.65 -2.20
C CYS A 86 -2.62 17.05 -3.27
N ASN A 87 -2.10 16.65 -4.43
CA ASN A 87 -2.86 15.95 -5.46
C ASN A 87 -2.75 14.42 -5.31
N PHE A 88 -1.59 13.90 -4.95
CA PHE A 88 -1.36 12.46 -4.85
C PHE A 88 -2.13 11.83 -3.70
N ILE A 89 -2.06 12.42 -2.50
CA ILE A 89 -2.74 11.86 -1.33
C ILE A 89 -4.25 11.69 -1.55
N PRO A 90 -5.02 12.72 -2.00
CA PRO A 90 -6.43 12.52 -2.32
C PRO A 90 -6.67 11.48 -3.42
N ALA A 91 -5.84 11.47 -4.48
CA ALA A 91 -5.97 10.47 -5.55
C ALA A 91 -5.82 9.04 -5.01
N GLN A 92 -4.85 8.81 -4.11
CA GLN A 92 -4.60 7.52 -3.49
C GLN A 92 -5.76 7.08 -2.58
N PHE A 93 -6.30 7.98 -1.74
CA PHE A 93 -7.44 7.64 -0.88
C PHE A 93 -8.72 7.38 -1.70
N ILE A 94 -9.01 8.22 -2.70
CA ILE A 94 -10.17 8.04 -3.59
C ILE A 94 -10.00 6.74 -4.39
N GLY A 95 -8.81 6.52 -4.95
CA GLY A 95 -8.51 5.30 -5.69
C GLY A 95 -8.64 4.05 -4.82
N GLY A 96 -8.13 4.08 -3.60
CA GLY A 96 -8.29 2.99 -2.64
C GLY A 96 -9.75 2.69 -2.33
N PHE A 97 -10.55 3.72 -2.08
CA PHE A 97 -11.99 3.57 -1.82
C PHE A 97 -12.73 2.98 -3.03
N ILE A 98 -12.49 3.48 -4.23
CA ILE A 98 -13.06 2.91 -5.46
C ILE A 98 -12.61 1.45 -5.62
N GLY A 99 -11.34 1.15 -5.37
CA GLY A 99 -10.78 -0.19 -5.52
C GLY A 99 -11.45 -1.23 -4.61
N VAL A 100 -11.68 -0.89 -3.34
CA VAL A 100 -12.37 -1.83 -2.42
C VAL A 100 -13.83 -2.03 -2.79
N MET A 101 -14.54 -0.98 -3.22
CA MET A 101 -15.93 -1.08 -3.68
C MET A 101 -16.04 -2.01 -4.89
N LEU A 102 -15.16 -1.82 -5.89
CA LEU A 102 -15.13 -2.67 -7.08
C LEU A 102 -14.74 -4.11 -6.74
N ALA A 103 -13.78 -4.32 -5.83
CA ALA A 103 -13.41 -5.65 -5.38
C ALA A 103 -14.62 -6.36 -4.75
N ASN A 104 -15.32 -5.72 -3.82
CA ASN A 104 -16.52 -6.31 -3.21
C ASN A 104 -17.56 -6.66 -4.28
N LEU A 105 -17.88 -5.75 -5.19
CA LEU A 105 -18.88 -5.97 -6.26
C LEU A 105 -18.51 -7.12 -7.20
N MET A 106 -17.22 -7.28 -7.56
CA MET A 106 -16.76 -8.38 -8.43
C MET A 106 -17.00 -9.77 -7.81
N PHE A 107 -17.14 -9.84 -6.49
CA PHE A 107 -17.41 -11.10 -5.78
C PHE A 107 -18.84 -11.19 -5.22
N ASP A 108 -19.76 -10.40 -5.77
CA ASP A 108 -21.18 -10.40 -5.37
C ASP A 108 -21.40 -10.06 -3.88
N LEU A 109 -20.51 -9.22 -3.33
CA LEU A 109 -20.63 -8.69 -1.99
C LEU A 109 -21.23 -7.28 -2.02
N ASN A 110 -21.80 -6.83 -0.90
CA ASN A 110 -22.22 -5.44 -0.76
C ASN A 110 -21.02 -4.53 -1.03
N ALA A 111 -21.18 -3.54 -1.90
CA ALA A 111 -20.10 -2.61 -2.25
C ALA A 111 -19.46 -1.97 -1.02
N PHE A 112 -20.27 -1.63 -0.03
CA PHE A 112 -19.87 -1.02 1.22
C PHE A 112 -20.14 -1.96 2.39
N GLN A 113 -19.08 -2.35 3.12
CA GLN A 113 -19.16 -3.18 4.32
C GLN A 113 -18.15 -2.62 5.34
N LEU A 114 -18.57 -2.40 6.58
CA LEU A 114 -17.62 -2.03 7.64
C LEU A 114 -16.99 -3.30 8.22
N SER A 115 -15.69 -3.36 8.15
CA SER A 115 -14.93 -4.51 8.66
C SER A 115 -15.02 -4.62 10.19
N GLN A 116 -15.24 -5.84 10.65
CA GLN A 116 -15.19 -6.23 12.05
C GLN A 116 -13.86 -6.92 12.43
N ASN A 117 -12.95 -7.08 11.48
CA ASN A 117 -11.68 -7.77 11.70
C ASN A 117 -10.73 -6.95 12.57
N SER A 118 -10.65 -7.29 13.84
CA SER A 118 -9.73 -6.67 14.79
C SER A 118 -8.27 -7.08 14.50
N ARG A 119 -7.39 -6.07 14.48
CA ARG A 119 -5.93 -6.21 14.36
C ARG A 119 -5.23 -5.41 15.45
N THR A 120 -5.78 -5.50 16.66
CA THR A 120 -5.34 -4.72 17.84
C THR A 120 -4.12 -5.36 18.48
N GLY A 121 -3.15 -4.52 18.86
CA GLY A 121 -1.99 -4.92 19.65
C GLY A 121 -0.76 -4.08 19.34
N ILE A 122 -0.01 -3.71 20.38
CA ILE A 122 1.19 -2.88 20.23
C ILE A 122 2.25 -3.56 19.34
N ASN A 123 2.35 -4.88 19.41
CA ASN A 123 3.23 -5.68 18.56
C ASN A 123 2.81 -5.58 17.07
N ILE A 124 1.50 -5.58 16.79
CA ILE A 124 0.96 -5.46 15.43
C ILE A 124 1.15 -4.02 14.92
N PHE A 125 0.92 -3.01 15.76
CA PHE A 125 1.16 -1.61 15.42
C PHE A 125 2.65 -1.33 15.17
N LEU A 126 3.55 -1.81 16.04
CA LEU A 126 4.99 -1.73 15.82
C LEU A 126 5.41 -2.39 14.50
N SER A 127 4.78 -3.50 14.16
CA SER A 127 5.00 -4.23 12.92
C SER A 127 4.74 -3.36 11.68
N GLU A 128 3.73 -2.49 11.72
CA GLU A 128 3.45 -1.53 10.65
C GLU A 128 4.53 -0.46 10.50
N SER A 129 5.11 0.02 11.63
CA SER A 129 6.27 0.93 11.56
C SER A 129 7.47 0.25 10.92
N ILE A 130 7.76 -1.00 11.29
CA ILE A 130 8.87 -1.77 10.72
C ILE A 130 8.63 -2.04 9.23
N ALA A 131 7.42 -2.46 8.86
CA ALA A 131 7.04 -2.72 7.48
C ALA A 131 7.21 -1.47 6.60
N THR A 132 6.71 -0.32 7.07
CA THR A 132 6.78 0.94 6.31
C THR A 132 8.21 1.48 6.27
N PHE A 133 8.95 1.38 7.37
CA PHE A 133 10.36 1.73 7.41
C PHE A 133 11.15 0.96 6.35
N GLY A 134 11.05 -0.36 6.36
CA GLY A 134 11.77 -1.20 5.42
C GLY A 134 11.34 -0.97 3.97
N LEU A 135 10.04 -0.77 3.71
CA LEU A 135 9.53 -0.43 2.38
C LEU A 135 10.24 0.81 1.83
N LEU A 136 10.32 1.87 2.63
CA LEU A 136 10.96 3.11 2.19
C LEU A 136 12.48 2.97 2.06
N MET A 137 13.14 2.19 2.93
CA MET A 137 14.57 1.90 2.75
C MET A 137 14.83 1.17 1.43
N ILE A 138 13.98 0.22 1.05
CA ILE A 138 14.08 -0.49 -0.24
C ILE A 138 13.84 0.48 -1.41
N ILE A 139 12.79 1.29 -1.36
CA ILE A 139 12.49 2.26 -2.43
C ILE A 139 13.68 3.23 -2.60
N LEU A 140 14.12 3.86 -1.52
CA LEU A 140 15.17 4.88 -1.56
C LEU A 140 16.51 4.27 -2.02
N GLY A 141 16.87 3.10 -1.50
CA GLY A 141 18.09 2.40 -1.90
C GLY A 141 18.06 1.98 -3.37
N THR A 142 16.92 1.49 -3.85
CA THR A 142 16.78 1.04 -5.24
C THR A 142 16.76 2.23 -6.22
N LEU A 143 16.12 3.35 -5.86
CA LEU A 143 16.14 4.57 -6.67
C LEU A 143 17.55 5.11 -6.91
N ARG A 144 18.46 4.96 -5.95
CA ARG A 144 19.88 5.34 -6.13
C ARG A 144 20.60 4.48 -7.16
N LEU A 145 20.19 3.22 -7.29
CA LEU A 145 20.82 2.28 -8.22
C LEU A 145 20.22 2.43 -9.62
N ASN A 146 18.93 2.21 -9.75
CA ASN A 146 18.20 2.30 -11.00
C ASN A 146 16.69 2.31 -10.72
N SER A 147 15.97 3.32 -11.24
CA SER A 147 14.52 3.43 -11.09
C SER A 147 13.74 2.23 -11.66
N ASP A 148 14.27 1.54 -12.66
CA ASP A 148 13.61 0.39 -13.29
C ASP A 148 13.58 -0.85 -12.35
N LEU A 149 14.46 -0.89 -11.34
CA LEU A 149 14.49 -1.94 -10.32
C LEU A 149 13.50 -1.69 -9.17
N VAL A 150 12.91 -0.50 -9.06
CA VAL A 150 11.97 -0.17 -7.96
C VAL A 150 10.78 -1.12 -7.97
N ALA A 151 10.19 -1.37 -9.13
CA ALA A 151 9.01 -2.21 -9.26
C ALA A 151 9.22 -3.63 -8.70
N PRO A 152 10.21 -4.42 -9.15
CA PRO A 152 10.43 -5.74 -8.61
C PRO A 152 10.88 -5.70 -7.14
N SER A 153 11.69 -4.73 -6.73
CA SER A 153 12.16 -4.62 -5.33
C SER A 153 11.01 -4.38 -4.37
N VAL A 154 10.08 -3.49 -4.71
CA VAL A 154 8.89 -3.20 -3.89
C VAL A 154 7.96 -4.40 -3.86
N GLY A 155 7.67 -5.04 -5.00
CA GLY A 155 6.83 -6.22 -5.05
C GLY A 155 7.39 -7.38 -4.22
N LEU A 156 8.69 -7.63 -4.31
CA LEU A 156 9.38 -8.65 -3.50
C LEU A 156 9.36 -8.32 -2.00
N TYR A 157 9.63 -7.04 -1.65
CA TYR A 157 9.61 -6.62 -0.25
C TYR A 157 8.22 -6.75 0.37
N ILE A 158 7.17 -6.30 -0.32
CA ILE A 158 5.80 -6.45 0.16
C ILE A 158 5.43 -7.92 0.30
N SER A 159 5.81 -8.77 -0.67
CA SER A 159 5.60 -10.21 -0.56
C SER A 159 6.28 -10.81 0.69
N ALA A 160 7.52 -10.43 0.97
CA ALA A 160 8.20 -10.83 2.18
C ALA A 160 7.50 -10.29 3.43
N GLY A 161 7.06 -9.01 3.39
CA GLY A 161 6.38 -8.32 4.48
C GLY A 161 5.13 -9.03 4.97
N TYR A 162 4.36 -9.65 4.10
CA TYR A 162 3.19 -10.47 4.46
C TYR A 162 3.54 -11.58 5.44
N TRP A 163 4.79 -12.07 5.46
CA TRP A 163 5.22 -13.23 6.22
C TRP A 163 6.11 -12.90 7.42
N PHE A 164 6.96 -11.87 7.33
CA PHE A 164 7.85 -11.55 8.44
C PHE A 164 7.25 -10.55 9.43
N THR A 165 6.11 -9.92 9.10
CA THR A 165 5.43 -8.97 9.97
C THR A 165 4.14 -9.55 10.54
N SER A 166 3.85 -9.30 11.81
CA SER A 166 2.62 -9.78 12.46
C SER A 166 1.36 -9.06 11.98
N SER A 167 1.50 -7.90 11.32
CA SER A 167 0.41 -7.12 10.72
C SER A 167 0.05 -7.58 9.30
N THR A 168 0.87 -8.42 8.68
CA THR A 168 0.83 -8.72 7.24
C THR A 168 1.19 -7.53 6.33
N SER A 169 1.94 -6.54 6.87
CA SER A 169 2.55 -5.44 6.11
C SER A 169 1.57 -4.65 5.22
N PHE A 170 0.64 -3.92 5.82
CA PHE A 170 -0.17 -2.96 5.05
C PHE A 170 0.72 -1.83 4.51
N ALA A 171 1.57 -1.28 5.37
CA ALA A 171 2.63 -0.32 5.05
C ALA A 171 2.16 0.86 4.15
N ASN A 172 0.86 1.17 4.16
CA ASN A 172 0.24 2.12 3.23
C ASN A 172 -1.07 2.69 3.82
N PRO A 173 -1.13 3.98 4.17
CA PRO A 173 -2.34 4.60 4.73
C PRO A 173 -3.57 4.52 3.83
N ALA A 174 -3.42 4.63 2.50
CA ALA A 174 -4.55 4.57 1.57
C ALA A 174 -5.12 3.14 1.47
N VAL A 175 -4.26 2.12 1.42
CA VAL A 175 -4.66 0.71 1.49
C VAL A 175 -5.31 0.40 2.83
N THR A 176 -4.73 0.87 3.93
CA THR A 176 -5.26 0.69 5.29
C THR A 176 -6.67 1.28 5.42
N PHE A 177 -6.86 2.52 4.97
CA PHE A 177 -8.16 3.18 4.94
C PHE A 177 -9.18 2.42 4.10
N ALA A 178 -8.81 2.02 2.88
CA ALA A 178 -9.70 1.30 1.99
C ALA A 178 -10.21 -0.01 2.59
N ARG A 179 -9.33 -0.75 3.28
CA ARG A 179 -9.64 -2.05 3.89
C ARG A 179 -10.61 -1.96 5.08
N ILE A 180 -10.95 -0.77 5.58
CA ILE A 180 -12.05 -0.56 6.53
C ILE A 180 -13.40 -0.96 5.89
N PHE A 181 -13.53 -0.83 4.57
CA PHE A 181 -14.78 -0.97 3.83
C PHE A 181 -14.99 -2.36 3.19
N THR A 182 -14.35 -3.38 3.74
CA THR A 182 -14.57 -4.79 3.36
C THR A 182 -14.50 -5.69 4.59
N ASP A 183 -15.58 -6.43 4.87
CA ASP A 183 -15.62 -7.40 5.97
C ASP A 183 -15.20 -8.79 5.48
N THR A 184 -13.98 -8.88 4.94
CA THR A 184 -13.37 -10.07 4.36
C THR A 184 -12.01 -10.35 5.00
N PHE A 185 -11.35 -11.44 4.61
CA PHE A 185 -10.00 -11.80 5.10
C PHE A 185 -9.04 -10.61 5.18
N THR A 186 -9.13 -9.69 4.22
CA THR A 186 -8.23 -8.53 4.13
C THR A 186 -8.68 -7.32 4.94
N GLY A 187 -9.87 -7.34 5.53
CA GLY A 187 -10.44 -6.21 6.27
C GLY A 187 -9.66 -5.81 7.52
N ILE A 188 -9.96 -4.62 8.02
CA ILE A 188 -9.43 -4.10 9.29
C ILE A 188 -10.48 -3.23 9.98
N PHE A 189 -10.62 -3.40 11.30
CA PHE A 189 -11.50 -2.55 12.12
C PHE A 189 -11.01 -1.10 12.12
N TYR A 190 -11.92 -0.14 12.03
CA TYR A 190 -11.59 1.27 11.77
C TYR A 190 -10.68 1.92 12.84
N LEU A 191 -10.80 1.52 14.11
CA LEU A 191 -9.90 2.04 15.17
C LEU A 191 -8.47 1.49 15.01
N ASP A 192 -8.34 0.22 14.65
CA ASP A 192 -7.04 -0.38 14.38
C ASP A 192 -6.39 0.24 13.14
N ALA A 193 -7.21 0.55 12.11
CA ALA A 193 -6.74 1.25 10.92
C ALA A 193 -6.15 2.63 11.25
N ALA A 194 -6.78 3.38 12.17
CA ALA A 194 -6.24 4.66 12.62
C ALA A 194 -4.86 4.49 13.31
N CYS A 195 -4.72 3.48 14.17
CA CYS A 195 -3.43 3.13 14.77
C CYS A 195 -2.39 2.73 13.74
N PHE A 196 -2.76 1.88 12.76
CA PHE A 196 -1.88 1.47 11.66
C PHE A 196 -1.33 2.68 10.92
N ILE A 197 -2.20 3.63 10.52
CA ILE A 197 -1.80 4.84 9.78
C ILE A 197 -0.78 5.67 10.59
N VAL A 198 -1.00 5.84 11.89
CA VAL A 198 -0.06 6.58 12.75
C VAL A 198 1.31 5.87 12.77
N PHE A 199 1.34 4.57 12.99
CA PHE A 199 2.59 3.80 13.06
C PHE A 199 3.29 3.71 11.70
N GLN A 200 2.56 3.66 10.59
CA GLN A 200 3.09 3.75 9.24
C GLN A 200 3.80 5.09 8.99
N ILE A 201 3.18 6.21 9.39
CA ILE A 201 3.79 7.53 9.26
C ILE A 201 5.06 7.64 10.12
N LEU A 202 5.05 7.11 11.34
CA LEU A 202 6.25 7.09 12.19
C LEU A 202 7.38 6.29 11.55
N GLY A 203 7.08 5.11 10.99
CA GLY A 203 8.04 4.29 10.25
C GLY A 203 8.61 5.03 9.02
N ALA A 204 7.75 5.74 8.28
CA ALA A 204 8.14 6.52 7.12
C ALA A 204 9.10 7.67 7.47
N ILE A 205 8.78 8.45 8.51
CA ILE A 205 9.64 9.56 8.96
C ILE A 205 10.97 9.03 9.47
N PHE A 206 10.97 7.89 10.16
CA PHE A 206 12.19 7.28 10.65
C PHE A 206 13.07 6.79 9.48
N ALA A 207 12.48 6.16 8.47
CA ALA A 207 13.19 5.75 7.26
C ALA A 207 13.86 6.94 6.55
N PHE A 208 13.13 8.04 6.38
CA PHE A 208 13.68 9.27 5.80
C PHE A 208 14.90 9.76 6.56
N LYS A 209 14.84 9.83 7.91
CA LYS A 209 15.96 10.29 8.73
C LYS A 209 17.18 9.38 8.63
N VAL A 210 16.95 8.07 8.74
CA VAL A 210 18.04 7.07 8.65
C VAL A 210 18.66 7.10 7.26
N PHE A 211 17.85 7.08 6.21
CA PHE A 211 18.37 7.08 4.85
C PHE A 211 19.19 8.34 4.54
N LYS A 212 18.71 9.51 4.98
CA LYS A 212 19.46 10.77 4.86
C LYS A 212 20.82 10.70 5.57
N SER A 213 20.91 10.00 6.70
CA SER A 213 22.20 9.79 7.40
C SER A 213 23.14 8.83 6.68
N LEU A 214 22.61 7.93 5.85
CA LEU A 214 23.42 7.01 5.02
C LEU A 214 23.89 7.65 3.71
N GLU A 215 23.29 8.77 3.31
CA GLU A 215 23.69 9.52 2.10
C GLU A 215 24.83 10.51 2.37
N ASN A 216 25.09 10.88 3.64
CA ASN A 216 26.18 11.75 4.07
C ASN A 216 27.46 10.95 4.34
#